data_63cc6581445075b71f097bbc4bd662b3
#
_entry.id   63cc6581445075b71f097bbc4bd662b3
#
_cell.length_a   1.000
_cell.length_b   1.000
_cell.length_c   1.000
_cell.angle_alpha   90.00
_cell.angle_beta   90.00
_cell.angle_gamma   90.00
#
_symmetry.space_group_name_H-M   'P 1'
#
loop_
_entity.id
_entity.type
_entity.pdbx_description
1 polymer ?
#
loop_
_entity_poly.entity_id
_entity_poly.type
_entity_poly.pdbx_seq_one_letter_code
_entity_poly.pdbx_strand_id
1 'polypeptide(L)'
;MSTPLEPIEQFLNNPGITYGAHGNFGYVHDFAISPEAFLSFAENDLDSGQSHKDINALSNAKRAIECQMECILKAFTLFSSRITFPEKQVILTKIGLPASTMLNRFNKIRNDLEHRYLPPTPEQARESVELADMFIRSSRNYLDDFTSYFEMENSETGKKICFDINHDSTTISARIIDSSYDSLNDYMNKLPATNTPDSLIICQQPQAEYDRLLRLFGFHMLRIRRRTFSDKRKWHL
;
A
#
# COMPACT_ATOMS: atom_id res chain seq x y z
N MET A 1 14.25 -25.53 -10.83
CA MET A 1 15.13 -24.42 -10.40
C MET A 1 14.41 -23.74 -9.26
N SER A 2 15.03 -23.60 -8.08
CA SER A 2 14.49 -22.84 -6.95
C SER A 2 14.33 -21.37 -7.36
N THR A 3 13.23 -20.72 -6.98
CA THR A 3 13.07 -19.29 -7.23
C THR A 3 13.93 -18.50 -6.23
N PRO A 4 14.45 -17.32 -6.60
CA PRO A 4 15.23 -16.48 -5.68
C PRO A 4 14.49 -16.14 -4.37
N LEU A 5 13.15 -16.18 -4.37
CA LEU A 5 12.30 -15.90 -3.23
C LEU A 5 12.08 -17.09 -2.28
N GLU A 6 12.47 -18.30 -2.67
CA GLU A 6 12.23 -19.51 -1.87
C GLU A 6 12.78 -19.41 -0.43
N PRO A 7 14.00 -18.91 -0.17
CA PRO A 7 14.48 -18.74 1.20
C PRO A 7 13.64 -17.80 2.05
N ILE A 8 13.11 -16.71 1.42
CA ILE A 8 12.25 -15.74 2.10
C ILE A 8 10.92 -16.37 2.45
N GLU A 9 10.32 -17.11 1.53
CA GLU A 9 9.05 -17.80 1.76
C GLU A 9 9.18 -18.90 2.81
N GLN A 10 10.27 -19.64 2.81
CA GLN A 10 10.59 -20.62 3.85
C GLN A 10 10.71 -19.95 5.22
N PHE A 11 11.39 -18.79 5.31
CA PHE A 11 11.47 -18.03 6.54
C PHE A 11 10.07 -17.58 7.01
N LEU A 12 9.26 -17.04 6.12
CA LEU A 12 7.93 -16.51 6.43
C LEU A 12 6.90 -17.58 6.81
N ASN A 13 7.09 -18.82 6.39
CA ASN A 13 6.23 -19.96 6.72
C ASN A 13 6.59 -20.62 8.07
N ASN A 14 7.66 -20.21 8.73
CA ASN A 14 8.03 -20.76 10.02
C ASN A 14 7.12 -20.23 11.14
N PRO A 15 6.71 -21.08 12.10
CA PRO A 15 6.09 -20.62 13.34
C PRO A 15 7.13 -19.84 14.18
N GLY A 16 6.64 -18.99 15.09
CA GLY A 16 7.54 -18.24 16.00
C GLY A 16 8.09 -16.93 15.43
N ILE A 17 7.54 -16.42 14.33
CA ILE A 17 7.90 -15.11 13.79
C ILE A 17 7.33 -14.00 14.68
N THR A 18 8.21 -13.13 15.14
CA THR A 18 7.89 -11.86 15.80
C THR A 18 8.15 -10.70 14.87
N TYR A 19 7.35 -9.65 14.99
CA TYR A 19 7.45 -8.47 14.15
C TYR A 19 8.12 -7.34 14.93
N GLY A 20 9.18 -6.78 14.36
CA GLY A 20 9.81 -5.54 14.80
C GLY A 20 9.67 -4.48 13.71
N ALA A 21 9.44 -3.24 14.08
CA ALA A 21 9.47 -2.12 13.16
C ALA A 21 10.40 -1.06 13.72
N HIS A 22 11.29 -0.60 12.86
CA HIS A 22 12.19 0.50 13.15
C HIS A 22 11.90 1.62 12.15
N GLY A 23 11.53 2.79 12.65
CA GLY A 23 11.27 3.96 11.83
C GLY A 23 9.92 4.61 12.06
N ASN A 24 9.65 5.64 11.27
CA ASN A 24 8.38 6.36 11.30
C ASN A 24 7.33 5.58 10.51
N PHE A 25 6.13 5.50 11.08
CA PHE A 25 4.96 5.03 10.36
C PHE A 25 4.23 6.20 9.69
N GLY A 26 3.59 5.89 8.60
CA GLY A 26 2.78 6.82 7.84
C GLY A 26 3.50 7.35 6.61
N TYR A 27 2.75 7.48 5.54
CA TYR A 27 3.20 8.10 4.31
C TYR A 27 2.45 9.42 4.12
N VAL A 28 3.18 10.51 4.01
CA VAL A 28 2.63 11.83 3.72
C VAL A 28 2.79 12.11 2.23
N HIS A 29 1.67 12.27 1.53
CA HIS A 29 1.67 12.62 0.12
C HIS A 29 1.97 14.11 -0.09
N ASP A 30 2.43 14.45 -1.29
CA ASP A 30 2.79 15.80 -1.73
C ASP A 30 1.67 16.51 -2.53
N PHE A 31 0.46 15.94 -2.58
CA PHE A 31 -0.67 16.55 -3.28
C PHE A 31 -1.23 17.74 -2.48
N ALA A 32 -1.53 18.85 -3.18
CA ALA A 32 -2.10 20.04 -2.58
C ALA A 32 -3.52 19.82 -2.02
N ILE A 33 -4.27 18.87 -2.57
CA ILE A 33 -5.63 18.51 -2.14
C ILE A 33 -5.62 17.03 -1.80
N SER A 34 -6.05 16.70 -0.57
CA SER A 34 -6.08 15.32 -0.10
C SER A 34 -7.28 14.53 -0.65
N PRO A 35 -7.24 13.18 -0.60
CA PRO A 35 -8.40 12.35 -0.92
C PRO A 35 -9.64 12.71 -0.11
N GLU A 36 -9.47 12.98 1.19
CA GLU A 36 -10.57 13.36 2.10
C GLU A 36 -11.14 14.73 1.75
N ALA A 37 -10.32 15.67 1.30
CA ALA A 37 -10.80 16.97 0.87
C ALA A 37 -11.66 16.86 -0.39
N PHE A 38 -11.25 16.05 -1.38
CA PHE A 38 -12.08 15.76 -2.55
C PHE A 38 -13.38 15.04 -2.18
N LEU A 39 -13.36 14.13 -1.21
CA LEU A 39 -14.55 13.47 -0.69
C LEU A 39 -15.49 14.48 -0.06
N SER A 40 -14.99 15.39 0.78
CA SER A 40 -15.79 16.44 1.39
C SER A 40 -16.42 17.39 0.34
N PHE A 41 -15.71 17.67 -0.75
CA PHE A 41 -16.30 18.42 -1.88
C PHE A 41 -17.45 17.66 -2.52
N ALA A 42 -17.30 16.34 -2.71
CA ALA A 42 -18.36 15.50 -3.27
C ALA A 42 -19.61 15.44 -2.38
N GLU A 43 -19.43 15.34 -1.07
CA GLU A 43 -20.52 15.38 -0.06
C GLU A 43 -21.25 16.73 -0.10
N ASN A 44 -20.50 17.83 -0.09
CA ASN A 44 -21.07 19.19 -0.16
C ASN A 44 -21.84 19.43 -1.48
N ASP A 45 -21.37 18.87 -2.60
CA ASP A 45 -22.06 18.95 -3.87
C ASP A 45 -23.42 18.23 -3.82
N LEU A 46 -23.51 17.04 -3.21
CA LEU A 46 -24.78 16.31 -3.05
C LEU A 46 -25.84 17.13 -2.29
N ASP A 47 -25.39 17.86 -1.27
CA ASP A 47 -26.28 18.68 -0.41
C ASP A 47 -26.58 20.06 -1.00
N SER A 48 -25.89 20.42 -2.10
CA SER A 48 -26.10 21.71 -2.75
C SER A 48 -27.45 21.77 -3.47
N GLY A 49 -28.05 22.96 -3.55
CA GLY A 49 -29.25 23.20 -4.34
C GLY A 49 -29.02 23.38 -5.84
N GLN A 50 -27.82 23.12 -6.35
CA GLN A 50 -27.43 23.39 -7.70
C GLN A 50 -27.92 22.31 -8.68
N SER A 51 -28.30 22.70 -9.91
CA SER A 51 -28.82 21.78 -10.91
C SER A 51 -27.76 20.75 -11.42
N HIS A 52 -26.49 21.04 -11.23
CA HIS A 52 -25.36 20.20 -11.65
C HIS A 52 -24.70 19.44 -10.49
N LYS A 53 -25.34 19.40 -9.33
CA LYS A 53 -24.81 18.80 -8.09
C LYS A 53 -24.37 17.35 -8.27
N ASP A 54 -25.17 16.53 -8.94
CA ASP A 54 -24.91 15.10 -9.14
C ASP A 54 -23.68 14.85 -10.02
N ILE A 55 -23.47 15.70 -11.05
CA ILE A 55 -22.28 15.66 -11.89
C ILE A 55 -21.04 16.04 -11.11
N ASN A 56 -21.11 17.09 -10.31
CA ASN A 56 -19.99 17.56 -9.50
C ASN A 56 -19.64 16.54 -8.41
N ALA A 57 -20.64 16.00 -7.71
CA ALA A 57 -20.45 14.98 -6.69
C ALA A 57 -19.73 13.73 -7.25
N LEU A 58 -20.19 13.20 -8.41
CA LEU A 58 -19.51 12.09 -9.10
C LEU A 58 -18.07 12.47 -9.48
N SER A 59 -17.85 13.68 -10.00
CA SER A 59 -16.53 14.13 -10.45
C SER A 59 -15.56 14.29 -9.29
N ASN A 60 -16.01 14.79 -8.13
CA ASN A 60 -15.19 14.93 -6.93
C ASN A 60 -14.97 13.56 -6.23
N ALA A 61 -15.96 12.69 -6.20
CA ALA A 61 -15.80 11.29 -5.76
C ALA A 61 -14.73 10.55 -6.58
N LYS A 62 -14.72 10.75 -7.91
CA LYS A 62 -13.67 10.21 -8.79
C LYS A 62 -12.28 10.72 -8.38
N ARG A 63 -12.12 12.03 -8.20
CA ARG A 63 -10.84 12.61 -7.79
C ARG A 63 -10.40 12.09 -6.43
N ALA A 64 -11.31 11.91 -5.50
CA ALA A 64 -11.03 11.35 -4.18
C ALA A 64 -10.45 9.93 -4.29
N ILE A 65 -11.09 9.04 -5.06
CA ILE A 65 -10.61 7.67 -5.31
C ILE A 65 -9.25 7.68 -6.02
N GLU A 66 -9.12 8.44 -7.12
CA GLU A 66 -7.86 8.48 -7.89
C GLU A 66 -6.71 9.03 -7.04
N CYS A 67 -6.93 10.10 -6.28
CA CYS A 67 -5.95 10.67 -5.37
C CYS A 67 -5.50 9.64 -4.32
N GLN A 68 -6.43 8.92 -3.70
CA GLN A 68 -6.11 7.86 -2.74
C GLN A 68 -5.30 6.71 -3.36
N MET A 69 -5.70 6.27 -4.56
CA MET A 69 -4.94 5.26 -5.31
C MET A 69 -3.51 5.73 -5.58
N GLU A 70 -3.34 6.96 -6.02
CA GLU A 70 -2.03 7.53 -6.34
C GLU A 70 -1.16 7.73 -5.10
N CYS A 71 -1.73 8.14 -3.96
CA CYS A 71 -1.02 8.20 -2.69
C CYS A 71 -0.44 6.82 -2.32
N ILE A 72 -1.26 5.76 -2.42
CA ILE A 72 -0.80 4.40 -2.14
C ILE A 72 0.27 3.95 -3.15
N LEU A 73 0.06 4.20 -4.45
CA LEU A 73 1.05 3.84 -5.47
C LEU A 73 2.38 4.57 -5.27
N LYS A 74 2.36 5.84 -4.85
CA LYS A 74 3.58 6.59 -4.51
C LYS A 74 4.30 5.99 -3.30
N ALA A 75 3.55 5.66 -2.24
CA ALA A 75 4.13 5.03 -1.06
C ALA A 75 4.88 3.73 -1.40
N PHE A 76 4.34 2.95 -2.33
CA PHE A 76 4.94 1.69 -2.78
C PHE A 76 5.86 1.82 -4.01
N THR A 77 6.25 3.03 -4.39
CA THR A 77 7.11 3.32 -5.58
C THR A 77 6.56 2.83 -6.92
N LEU A 78 5.24 2.68 -7.02
CA LEU A 78 4.54 2.12 -8.19
C LEU A 78 3.85 3.17 -9.05
N PHE A 79 3.94 4.44 -8.63
CA PHE A 79 3.26 5.53 -9.33
C PHE A 79 3.93 5.87 -10.65
N SER A 80 3.11 6.01 -11.69
CA SER A 80 3.48 6.65 -12.95
C SER A 80 2.28 7.46 -13.47
N SER A 81 2.53 8.65 -13.97
CA SER A 81 1.48 9.52 -14.55
C SER A 81 0.82 8.95 -15.81
N ARG A 82 1.38 7.88 -16.36
CA ARG A 82 0.88 7.23 -17.60
C ARG A 82 -0.10 6.09 -17.35
N ILE A 83 -0.22 5.60 -16.12
CA ILE A 83 -1.11 4.47 -15.80
C ILE A 83 -2.55 4.91 -15.70
N THR A 84 -3.42 4.17 -16.39
CA THR A 84 -4.86 4.40 -16.41
C THR A 84 -5.53 3.94 -15.13
N PHE A 85 -6.78 4.37 -14.90
CA PHE A 85 -7.57 3.95 -13.74
C PHE A 85 -7.68 2.40 -13.60
N PRO A 86 -7.99 1.62 -14.64
CA PRO A 86 -8.02 0.16 -14.52
C PRO A 86 -6.65 -0.45 -14.20
N GLU A 87 -5.56 0.10 -14.74
CA GLU A 87 -4.22 -0.38 -14.44
C GLU A 87 -3.83 -0.10 -13.00
N LYS A 88 -4.20 1.07 -12.44
CA LYS A 88 -4.04 1.36 -11.00
C LYS A 88 -4.74 0.30 -10.14
N GLN A 89 -5.97 -0.11 -10.49
CA GLN A 89 -6.70 -1.16 -9.78
C GLN A 89 -5.94 -2.49 -9.80
N VAL A 90 -5.40 -2.90 -10.95
CA VAL A 90 -4.62 -4.14 -11.07
C VAL A 90 -3.38 -4.09 -10.17
N ILE A 91 -2.66 -2.97 -10.16
CA ILE A 91 -1.46 -2.81 -9.34
C ILE A 91 -1.82 -2.85 -7.84
N LEU A 92 -2.88 -2.14 -7.42
CA LEU A 92 -3.33 -2.16 -6.03
C LEU A 92 -3.73 -3.57 -5.55
N THR A 93 -4.33 -4.37 -6.45
CA THR A 93 -4.62 -5.78 -6.14
C THR A 93 -3.35 -6.60 -5.89
N LYS A 94 -2.24 -6.28 -6.58
CA LYS A 94 -0.95 -6.96 -6.36
C LYS A 94 -0.38 -6.71 -4.96
N ILE A 95 -0.57 -5.53 -4.39
CA ILE A 95 -0.16 -5.23 -3.01
C ILE A 95 -1.17 -5.70 -1.96
N GLY A 96 -2.24 -6.38 -2.38
CA GLY A 96 -3.22 -6.99 -1.47
C GLY A 96 -4.42 -6.12 -1.14
N LEU A 97 -4.65 -5.01 -1.85
CA LEU A 97 -5.85 -4.18 -1.67
C LEU A 97 -7.02 -4.74 -2.51
N PRO A 98 -8.05 -5.34 -1.90
CA PRO A 98 -9.15 -5.98 -2.63
C PRO A 98 -10.20 -4.94 -3.08
N ALA A 99 -9.85 -4.11 -4.06
CA ALA A 99 -10.69 -2.99 -4.47
C ALA A 99 -11.47 -3.21 -5.80
N SER A 100 -11.23 -4.34 -6.49
CA SER A 100 -11.64 -4.48 -7.89
C SER A 100 -13.14 -4.40 -8.13
N THR A 101 -13.98 -5.10 -7.36
CA THR A 101 -15.44 -5.17 -7.64
C THR A 101 -16.13 -3.83 -7.37
N MET A 102 -15.80 -3.18 -6.27
CA MET A 102 -16.35 -1.87 -5.88
C MET A 102 -15.96 -0.80 -6.91
N LEU A 103 -14.69 -0.72 -7.25
CA LEU A 103 -14.17 0.25 -8.19
C LEU A 103 -14.62 0.00 -9.63
N ASN A 104 -14.94 -1.23 -10.03
CA ASN A 104 -15.51 -1.53 -11.34
C ASN A 104 -16.91 -0.92 -11.51
N ARG A 105 -17.76 -0.98 -10.48
CA ARG A 105 -19.08 -0.36 -10.52
C ARG A 105 -18.97 1.16 -10.61
N PHE A 106 -18.12 1.76 -9.78
CA PHE A 106 -17.80 3.18 -9.85
C PHE A 106 -17.31 3.59 -11.26
N ASN A 107 -16.34 2.85 -11.80
CA ASN A 107 -15.76 3.15 -13.12
C ASN A 107 -16.79 3.10 -14.25
N LYS A 108 -17.82 2.24 -14.15
CA LYS A 108 -18.93 2.20 -15.10
C LYS A 108 -19.73 3.50 -15.10
N ILE A 109 -20.16 3.97 -13.92
CA ILE A 109 -20.93 5.24 -13.78
C ILE A 109 -20.11 6.42 -14.31
N ARG A 110 -18.84 6.48 -13.93
CA ARG A 110 -17.91 7.51 -14.38
C ARG A 110 -17.73 7.50 -15.91
N ASN A 111 -17.57 6.33 -16.53
CA ASN A 111 -17.38 6.21 -17.97
C ASN A 111 -18.62 6.65 -18.75
N ASP A 112 -19.82 6.42 -18.23
CA ASP A 112 -21.06 6.91 -18.84
C ASP A 112 -21.08 8.45 -18.89
N LEU A 113 -20.62 9.12 -17.82
CA LEU A 113 -20.49 10.59 -17.82
C LEU A 113 -19.38 11.08 -18.77
N GLU A 114 -18.17 10.51 -18.68
CA GLU A 114 -17.00 11.06 -19.40
C GLU A 114 -16.98 10.75 -20.90
N HIS A 115 -17.48 9.60 -21.31
CA HIS A 115 -17.39 9.14 -22.71
C HIS A 115 -18.72 9.16 -23.46
N ARG A 116 -19.84 9.14 -22.73
CA ARG A 116 -21.18 9.12 -23.34
C ARG A 116 -21.97 10.39 -23.02
N TYR A 117 -21.42 11.28 -22.17
CA TYR A 117 -22.06 12.51 -21.71
C TYR A 117 -23.42 12.29 -21.05
N LEU A 118 -23.60 11.12 -20.43
CA LEU A 118 -24.81 10.78 -19.69
C LEU A 118 -24.66 11.25 -18.25
N PRO A 119 -25.50 12.18 -17.77
CA PRO A 119 -25.42 12.60 -16.37
C PRO A 119 -25.81 11.45 -15.45
N PRO A 120 -25.19 11.34 -14.26
CA PRO A 120 -25.60 10.35 -13.28
C PRO A 120 -27.00 10.68 -12.74
N THR A 121 -27.75 9.63 -12.37
CA THR A 121 -28.95 9.85 -11.56
C THR A 121 -28.55 10.28 -10.14
N PRO A 122 -29.47 10.90 -9.36
CA PRO A 122 -29.18 11.25 -7.97
C PRO A 122 -28.71 10.05 -7.12
N GLU A 123 -29.27 8.87 -7.36
CA GLU A 123 -28.90 7.62 -6.70
C GLU A 123 -27.47 7.20 -7.09
N GLN A 124 -27.12 7.30 -8.38
CA GLN A 124 -25.76 6.98 -8.86
C GLN A 124 -24.72 7.94 -8.32
N ALA A 125 -25.04 9.23 -8.22
CA ALA A 125 -24.17 10.23 -7.62
C ALA A 125 -23.91 9.92 -6.13
N ARG A 126 -24.96 9.65 -5.37
CA ARG A 126 -24.87 9.26 -3.94
C ARG A 126 -24.07 7.98 -3.77
N GLU A 127 -24.38 6.93 -4.54
CA GLU A 127 -23.62 5.68 -4.52
C GLU A 127 -22.14 5.91 -4.80
N SER A 128 -21.80 6.79 -5.73
CA SER A 128 -20.42 7.11 -6.08
C SER A 128 -19.65 7.76 -4.92
N VAL A 129 -20.29 8.64 -4.16
CA VAL A 129 -19.71 9.27 -2.97
C VAL A 129 -19.54 8.24 -1.85
N GLU A 130 -20.53 7.38 -1.60
CA GLU A 130 -20.45 6.30 -0.62
C GLU A 130 -19.31 5.31 -0.95
N LEU A 131 -19.18 4.94 -2.24
CA LEU A 131 -18.08 4.09 -2.69
C LEU A 131 -16.70 4.74 -2.50
N ALA A 132 -16.60 6.07 -2.71
CA ALA A 132 -15.37 6.81 -2.47
C ALA A 132 -15.02 6.83 -0.97
N ASP A 133 -15.98 7.09 -0.09
CA ASP A 133 -15.78 7.05 1.36
C ASP A 133 -15.34 5.66 1.82
N MET A 134 -16.03 4.61 1.38
CA MET A 134 -15.67 3.23 1.71
C MET A 134 -14.25 2.88 1.23
N PHE A 135 -13.88 3.29 0.01
CA PHE A 135 -12.55 3.03 -0.53
C PHE A 135 -11.46 3.74 0.27
N ILE A 136 -11.63 5.03 0.55
CA ILE A 136 -10.67 5.83 1.33
C ILE A 136 -10.48 5.21 2.72
N ARG A 137 -11.58 4.95 3.45
CA ARG A 137 -11.51 4.37 4.80
C ARG A 137 -10.89 2.99 4.83
N SER A 138 -11.27 2.10 3.89
CA SER A 138 -10.75 0.73 3.85
C SER A 138 -9.28 0.65 3.45
N SER A 139 -8.80 1.61 2.66
CA SER A 139 -7.42 1.65 2.17
C SER A 139 -6.48 2.55 2.99
N ARG A 140 -7.01 3.31 3.95
CA ARG A 140 -6.24 4.26 4.76
C ARG A 140 -5.05 3.62 5.47
N ASN A 141 -5.21 2.39 5.95
CA ASN A 141 -4.13 1.67 6.63
C ASN A 141 -2.88 1.47 5.76
N TYR A 142 -3.02 1.46 4.43
CA TYR A 142 -1.88 1.38 3.52
C TYR A 142 -1.01 2.64 3.55
N LEU A 143 -1.53 3.75 4.05
CA LEU A 143 -0.80 5.01 4.24
C LEU A 143 -0.44 5.24 5.70
N ASP A 144 -1.39 5.11 6.62
CA ASP A 144 -1.20 5.37 8.05
C ASP A 144 -0.21 4.38 8.70
N ASP A 145 -0.25 3.11 8.26
CA ASP A 145 0.61 2.03 8.76
C ASP A 145 1.83 1.79 7.87
N PHE A 146 2.00 2.58 6.81
CA PHE A 146 3.12 2.44 5.89
C PHE A 146 4.45 2.64 6.62
N THR A 147 5.41 1.77 6.33
CA THR A 147 6.81 1.96 6.65
C THR A 147 7.64 1.44 5.50
N SER A 148 8.67 2.18 5.08
CA SER A 148 9.57 1.74 4.02
C SER A 148 10.51 0.61 4.46
N TYR A 149 10.69 0.45 5.79
CA TYR A 149 11.56 -0.54 6.37
C TYR A 149 10.92 -1.25 7.56
N PHE A 150 11.03 -2.57 7.61
CA PHE A 150 10.66 -3.37 8.78
C PHE A 150 11.45 -4.67 8.87
N GLU A 151 11.47 -5.22 10.07
CA GLU A 151 12.12 -6.49 10.38
C GLU A 151 11.13 -7.51 10.94
N MET A 152 11.40 -8.77 10.69
CA MET A 152 10.76 -9.89 11.37
C MET A 152 11.84 -10.83 11.86
N GLU A 153 11.71 -11.27 13.10
CA GLU A 153 12.65 -12.18 13.75
C GLU A 153 12.00 -13.53 13.95
N ASN A 154 12.76 -14.59 13.71
CA ASN A 154 12.40 -15.94 14.09
C ASN A 154 13.28 -16.37 15.25
N SER A 155 12.69 -16.44 16.45
CA SER A 155 13.38 -16.81 17.69
C SER A 155 13.88 -18.26 17.70
N GLU A 156 13.29 -19.15 16.89
CA GLU A 156 13.69 -20.55 16.81
C GLU A 156 14.97 -20.73 15.98
N THR A 157 15.12 -19.94 14.93
CA THR A 157 16.26 -20.04 14.01
C THR A 157 17.37 -19.03 14.31
N GLY A 158 17.13 -18.05 15.19
CA GLY A 158 18.06 -16.96 15.46
C GLY A 158 18.36 -16.09 14.22
N LYS A 159 17.39 -15.95 13.32
CA LYS A 159 17.52 -15.14 12.09
C LYS A 159 16.47 -14.06 12.03
N LYS A 160 16.81 -12.97 11.35
CA LYS A 160 15.90 -11.86 11.00
C LYS A 160 15.75 -11.76 9.50
N ILE A 161 14.58 -11.36 9.04
CA ILE A 161 14.39 -10.85 7.68
C ILE A 161 14.13 -9.36 7.74
N CYS A 162 14.83 -8.60 6.91
CA CYS A 162 14.68 -7.16 6.77
C CYS A 162 14.07 -6.88 5.39
N PHE A 163 12.97 -6.11 5.36
CA PHE A 163 12.37 -5.61 4.15
C PHE A 163 12.62 -4.10 4.02
N ASP A 164 12.93 -3.65 2.83
CA ASP A 164 13.18 -2.24 2.52
C ASP A 164 12.60 -1.84 1.16
N ILE A 165 11.93 -0.68 1.11
CA ILE A 165 11.55 -0.01 -0.13
C ILE A 165 12.42 1.25 -0.27
N ASN A 166 13.23 1.28 -1.31
CA ASN A 166 14.00 2.45 -1.67
C ASN A 166 13.26 3.27 -2.73
N HIS A 167 12.83 4.49 -2.37
CA HIS A 167 12.06 5.38 -3.23
C HIS A 167 12.91 5.98 -4.36
N ASP A 168 14.20 6.23 -4.12
CA ASP A 168 15.08 6.84 -5.11
C ASP A 168 15.42 5.88 -6.25
N SER A 169 15.72 4.62 -5.91
CA SER A 169 16.03 3.58 -6.90
C SER A 169 14.82 2.79 -7.38
N THR A 170 13.63 3.04 -6.81
CA THR A 170 12.38 2.30 -7.09
C THR A 170 12.55 0.78 -6.93
N THR A 171 13.26 0.38 -5.88
CA THR A 171 13.53 -1.02 -5.58
C THR A 171 12.83 -1.50 -4.33
N ILE A 172 12.49 -2.78 -4.29
CA ILE A 172 12.15 -3.49 -3.07
C ILE A 172 13.20 -4.55 -2.80
N SER A 173 13.65 -4.64 -1.57
CA SER A 173 14.62 -5.64 -1.15
C SER A 173 14.14 -6.44 0.05
N ALA A 174 14.58 -7.69 0.12
CA ALA A 174 14.44 -8.52 1.30
C ALA A 174 15.77 -9.21 1.59
N ARG A 175 16.16 -9.24 2.86
CA ARG A 175 17.45 -9.80 3.29
C ARG A 175 17.26 -10.59 4.56
N ILE A 176 17.84 -11.79 4.60
CA ILE A 176 17.91 -12.61 5.81
C ILE A 176 19.29 -12.40 6.46
N ILE A 177 19.31 -12.04 7.72
CA ILE A 177 20.51 -11.80 8.52
C ILE A 177 20.45 -12.60 9.83
N ASP A 178 21.58 -12.71 10.52
CA ASP A 178 21.66 -13.27 11.87
C ASP A 178 21.02 -12.28 12.87
N SER A 179 20.24 -12.79 13.82
CA SER A 179 19.57 -11.97 14.84
C SER A 179 20.52 -11.34 15.87
N SER A 180 21.79 -11.73 15.88
CA SER A 180 22.83 -11.11 16.71
C SER A 180 23.15 -9.66 16.30
N TYR A 181 22.73 -9.23 15.11
CA TYR A 181 22.86 -7.85 14.66
C TYR A 181 21.65 -7.02 15.13
N ASP A 182 21.92 -5.87 15.75
CA ASP A 182 20.87 -4.99 16.28
C ASP A 182 20.00 -4.37 15.17
N SER A 183 20.59 -4.11 13.99
CA SER A 183 19.89 -3.53 12.85
C SER A 183 20.56 -3.90 11.52
N LEU A 184 19.88 -3.61 10.40
CA LEU A 184 20.46 -3.73 9.08
C LEU A 184 21.72 -2.84 8.93
N ASN A 185 21.72 -1.66 9.50
CA ASN A 185 22.88 -0.75 9.47
C ASN A 185 24.08 -1.37 10.23
N ASP A 186 23.83 -1.96 11.38
CA ASP A 186 24.87 -2.65 12.15
C ASP A 186 25.47 -3.83 11.37
N TYR A 187 24.58 -4.62 10.74
CA TYR A 187 25.00 -5.69 9.86
C TYR A 187 25.83 -5.19 8.67
N MET A 188 25.37 -4.15 7.96
CA MET A 188 26.09 -3.59 6.81
C MET A 188 27.45 -3.01 7.18
N ASN A 189 27.57 -2.38 8.34
CA ASN A 189 28.83 -1.80 8.83
C ASN A 189 29.85 -2.85 9.28
N LYS A 190 29.39 -4.03 9.71
CA LYS A 190 30.24 -5.13 10.19
C LYS A 190 30.60 -6.13 9.09
N LEU A 191 29.95 -6.06 7.92
CA LEU A 191 30.30 -6.95 6.79
C LEU A 191 31.67 -6.57 6.19
N PRO A 192 32.55 -7.54 5.97
CA PRO A 192 33.72 -7.32 5.12
C PRO A 192 33.26 -6.97 3.70
N ALA A 193 33.97 -6.04 3.05
CA ALA A 193 33.64 -5.47 1.73
C ALA A 193 33.42 -6.47 0.58
N THR A 194 33.72 -7.76 0.82
CA THR A 194 33.64 -8.86 -0.17
C THR A 194 32.48 -9.83 0.06
N ASN A 195 31.74 -9.72 1.18
CA ASN A 195 30.65 -10.64 1.48
C ASN A 195 29.29 -10.01 1.16
N THR A 196 28.77 -10.28 -0.04
CA THR A 196 27.32 -10.14 -0.28
C THR A 196 26.60 -11.27 0.46
N PRO A 197 25.55 -10.97 1.23
CA PRO A 197 24.79 -12.03 1.92
C PRO A 197 24.15 -12.98 0.90
N ASP A 198 24.27 -14.29 1.11
CA ASP A 198 23.67 -15.34 0.27
C ASP A 198 22.14 -15.24 0.13
N SER A 199 21.52 -14.36 0.91
CA SER A 199 20.06 -14.22 1.02
C SER A 199 19.54 -12.82 0.67
N LEU A 200 20.33 -11.97 -0.01
CA LEU A 200 19.85 -10.66 -0.48
C LEU A 200 19.12 -10.80 -1.80
N ILE A 201 17.88 -10.35 -1.81
CA ILE A 201 17.08 -10.22 -3.03
C ILE A 201 16.75 -8.74 -3.23
N ILE A 202 17.14 -8.20 -4.38
CA ILE A 202 16.78 -6.86 -4.83
C ILE A 202 16.01 -7.00 -6.13
N CYS A 203 14.78 -6.50 -6.14
CA CYS A 203 13.92 -6.51 -7.30
C CYS A 203 13.63 -5.10 -7.78
N GLN A 204 13.66 -4.89 -9.10
CA GLN A 204 13.20 -3.67 -9.78
C GLN A 204 12.02 -4.01 -10.69
N GLN A 205 11.13 -3.05 -10.95
CA GLN A 205 10.11 -3.22 -11.99
C GLN A 205 10.75 -3.27 -13.40
N PRO A 206 10.18 -4.05 -14.37
CA PRO A 206 9.08 -5.01 -14.24
C PRO A 206 9.62 -6.46 -14.19
N GLN A 207 9.53 -7.12 -13.05
CA GLN A 207 9.88 -8.54 -12.91
C GLN A 207 8.81 -9.29 -12.11
N ALA A 208 8.56 -10.56 -12.43
CA ALA A 208 7.58 -11.39 -11.73
C ALA A 208 7.91 -11.52 -10.22
N GLU A 209 9.18 -11.60 -9.89
CA GLU A 209 9.69 -11.63 -8.52
C GLU A 209 9.39 -10.33 -7.77
N TYR A 210 9.43 -9.17 -8.44
CA TYR A 210 9.07 -7.89 -7.85
C TYR A 210 7.62 -7.87 -7.37
N ASP A 211 6.67 -8.28 -8.20
CA ASP A 211 5.25 -8.34 -7.85
C ASP A 211 5.00 -9.27 -6.65
N ARG A 212 5.73 -10.38 -6.58
CA ARG A 212 5.60 -11.36 -5.50
C ARG A 212 6.20 -10.82 -4.19
N LEU A 213 7.38 -10.22 -4.25
CA LEU A 213 8.04 -9.60 -3.10
C LEU A 213 7.23 -8.42 -2.57
N LEU A 214 6.66 -7.61 -3.47
CA LEU A 214 5.79 -6.49 -3.13
C LEU A 214 4.53 -6.93 -2.39
N ARG A 215 3.93 -8.06 -2.81
CA ARG A 215 2.77 -8.64 -2.11
C ARG A 215 3.14 -9.11 -0.70
N LEU A 216 4.28 -9.77 -0.54
CA LEU A 216 4.79 -10.18 0.77
C LEU A 216 5.05 -8.97 1.65
N PHE A 217 5.70 -7.94 1.10
CA PHE A 217 5.94 -6.67 1.80
C PHE A 217 4.63 -6.05 2.30
N GLY A 218 3.66 -5.80 1.42
CA GLY A 218 2.38 -5.18 1.79
C GLY A 218 1.61 -5.98 2.84
N PHE A 219 1.57 -7.31 2.69
CA PHE A 219 0.89 -8.20 3.64
C PHE A 219 1.51 -8.15 5.04
N HIS A 220 2.84 -8.20 5.14
CA HIS A 220 3.52 -8.20 6.43
C HIS A 220 3.57 -6.81 7.04
N MET A 221 3.76 -5.75 6.24
CA MET A 221 3.71 -4.37 6.70
C MET A 221 2.42 -4.06 7.47
N LEU A 222 1.25 -4.42 6.92
CA LEU A 222 -0.04 -4.20 7.58
C LEU A 222 -0.23 -5.00 8.88
N ARG A 223 0.53 -6.07 9.08
CA ARG A 223 0.47 -6.89 10.31
C ARG A 223 1.31 -6.33 11.46
N ILE A 224 2.37 -5.60 11.16
CA ILE A 224 3.31 -5.08 12.15
C ILE A 224 2.58 -4.20 13.16
N ARG A 225 1.88 -3.17 12.70
CA ARG A 225 1.21 -2.22 13.60
C ARG A 225 0.09 -2.86 14.41
N ARG A 226 -0.65 -3.79 13.83
CA ARG A 226 -1.72 -4.51 14.56
C ARG A 226 -1.19 -5.30 15.76
N ARG A 227 0.01 -5.87 15.67
CA ARG A 227 0.62 -6.65 16.75
C ARG A 227 1.33 -5.77 17.78
N THR A 228 2.05 -4.73 17.37
CA THR A 228 2.70 -3.79 18.30
C THR A 228 1.69 -3.04 19.18
N PHE A 229 0.47 -2.76 18.70
CA PHE A 229 -0.58 -2.16 19.53
C PHE A 229 -1.29 -3.16 20.45
N SER A 230 -1.41 -4.44 20.08
CA SER A 230 -1.99 -5.46 20.98
C SER A 230 -1.10 -5.74 22.17
N ASP A 231 0.21 -5.69 22.01
CA ASP A 231 1.17 -5.91 23.11
C ASP A 231 1.23 -4.74 24.06
N LYS A 232 1.10 -3.49 23.59
CA LYS A 232 1.05 -2.32 24.48
C LYS A 232 -0.17 -2.29 25.40
N ARG A 233 -1.30 -2.89 25.02
CA ARG A 233 -2.49 -3.01 25.90
C ARG A 233 -2.31 -4.00 27.04
N LYS A 234 -1.33 -4.89 26.99
CA LYS A 234 -0.99 -5.82 28.08
C LYS A 234 -0.17 -5.19 29.20
N TRP A 235 0.35 -3.96 28.99
CA TRP A 235 1.22 -3.29 29.96
C TRP A 235 0.54 -2.18 30.77
N HIS A 236 -0.78 -2.00 30.64
CA HIS A 236 -1.58 -0.98 31.35
C HIS A 236 -2.82 -1.57 32.06
N LEU A 237 -2.72 -2.79 32.60
CA LEU A 237 -3.65 -3.34 33.58
C LEU A 237 -2.93 -3.67 34.87
#